data_faea60207a4126bf2d96fc44d78ee4bc
#
_entry.id   faea60207a4126bf2d96fc44d78ee4bc
#
_cell.length_a   1.000
_cell.length_b   1.000
_cell.length_c   1.000
_cell.angle_alpha   90.00
_cell.angle_beta   90.00
_cell.angle_gamma   90.00
#
_symmetry.space_group_name_H-M   'P 1'
#
loop_
_entity.id
_entity.type
_entity.pdbx_description
1 polymer ?
#
loop_
_entity_poly.entity_id
_entity_poly.type
_entity_poly.pdbx_seq_one_letter_code
_entity_poly.pdbx_strand_id
1 'polypeptide(L)'
;MRQGGTSVRKVAVASGIGTTIEFYDFFIYGTAAALVFPTVFFPALGSTAGTVASFATFAVAFVARPVGAMLFGHYGDRIGRKKTLISTLILMGVSTFLIGLLPGAETIGVAAPILLVLLRFGQGFAVGGEWAGATLLTAEYAPPGKRGLYAMFPQLGPAVAFILSSATFLVTGTLLGDTNEVFLEYGWRIPFLFSAVLVGIGLYMRLAIEETPVFRAAQQADRADATPRTLPLMDAWRYQTKEILLSAGALATLFAFFYMGTAFLTSYGTKTLGFGRPFVLTVGIASAVVFGLTIVVSALYSDRIGRRRVIMISCGLAVVWALALFPLLDTGSPVAFTIGVMVTLAIFGIAYGPCGALLPEMFQTRYRYTGAGLGYNLAGVLGGAVPPLIAAPLASAYGSAAIGVMLAVLGVVSLLCTKALVETKDDAL
;
A
#
# COMPACT_ATOMS: atom_id res chain seq x y z
N MET A 1 -11.91 19.11 -30.57
CA MET A 1 -11.33 20.35 -30.00
C MET A 1 -10.15 19.97 -29.13
N ARG A 2 -8.92 20.31 -29.49
CA ARG A 2 -7.73 20.16 -28.65
C ARG A 2 -7.77 21.30 -27.61
N GLN A 3 -8.38 21.04 -26.46
CA GLN A 3 -8.13 21.90 -25.30
C GLN A 3 -6.68 21.65 -24.86
N GLY A 4 -5.90 22.72 -24.71
CA GLY A 4 -4.52 22.69 -24.24
C GLY A 4 -4.40 22.26 -22.78
N GLY A 5 -4.81 21.05 -22.47
CA GLY A 5 -4.79 20.46 -21.15
C GLY A 5 -3.83 19.27 -21.10
N THR A 6 -3.35 18.95 -19.90
CA THR A 6 -2.47 17.82 -19.63
C THR A 6 -3.10 16.51 -20.16
N SER A 7 -2.36 15.75 -20.96
CA SER A 7 -2.84 14.47 -21.51
C SER A 7 -3.15 13.47 -20.40
N VAL A 8 -4.29 12.78 -20.45
CA VAL A 8 -4.69 11.72 -19.52
C VAL A 8 -3.58 10.67 -19.32
N ARG A 9 -2.86 10.33 -20.39
CA ARG A 9 -1.71 9.41 -20.33
C ARG A 9 -0.59 9.96 -19.44
N LYS A 10 -0.27 11.25 -19.52
CA LYS A 10 0.75 11.88 -18.66
C LYS A 10 0.34 11.83 -17.20
N VAL A 11 -0.93 12.10 -16.90
CA VAL A 11 -1.49 12.04 -15.55
C VAL A 11 -1.41 10.61 -15.01
N ALA A 12 -1.84 9.61 -15.79
CA ALA A 12 -1.83 8.21 -15.40
C ALA A 12 -0.40 7.71 -15.09
N VAL A 13 0.55 7.97 -15.99
CA VAL A 13 1.97 7.59 -15.81
C VAL A 13 2.57 8.27 -14.59
N ALA A 14 2.35 9.58 -14.41
CA ALA A 14 2.91 10.30 -13.26
C ALA A 14 2.30 9.86 -11.93
N SER A 15 1.00 9.52 -11.90
CA SER A 15 0.37 8.92 -10.73
C SER A 15 0.95 7.53 -10.43
N GLY A 16 1.17 6.70 -11.45
CA GLY A 16 1.82 5.40 -11.30
C GLY A 16 3.26 5.50 -10.78
N ILE A 17 4.05 6.43 -11.29
CA ILE A 17 5.42 6.70 -10.80
C ILE A 17 5.37 7.17 -9.34
N GLY A 18 4.48 8.10 -8.99
CA GLY A 18 4.32 8.57 -7.61
C GLY A 18 4.01 7.44 -6.64
N THR A 19 3.03 6.60 -6.97
CA THR A 19 2.67 5.44 -6.15
C THR A 19 3.79 4.39 -6.10
N THR A 20 4.56 4.22 -7.19
CA THR A 20 5.75 3.34 -7.19
C THR A 20 6.79 3.82 -6.16
N ILE A 21 7.06 5.12 -6.09
CA ILE A 21 8.02 5.69 -5.14
C ILE A 21 7.54 5.49 -3.70
N GLU A 22 6.25 5.75 -3.45
CA GLU A 22 5.62 5.52 -2.15
C GLU A 22 5.79 4.08 -1.66
N PHE A 23 5.42 3.12 -2.51
CA PHE A 23 5.51 1.71 -2.13
C PHE A 23 6.96 1.21 -2.10
N TYR A 24 7.86 1.77 -2.90
CA TYR A 24 9.29 1.47 -2.80
C TYR A 24 9.82 1.79 -1.41
N ASP A 25 9.56 3.00 -0.91
CA ASP A 25 9.97 3.43 0.42
C ASP A 25 9.38 2.55 1.53
N PHE A 26 8.15 2.09 1.32
CA PHE A 26 7.49 1.19 2.23
C PHE A 26 8.11 -0.22 2.25
N PHE A 27 8.45 -0.76 1.08
CA PHE A 27 9.04 -2.11 0.98
C PHE A 27 10.49 -2.16 1.45
N ILE A 28 11.31 -1.16 1.13
CA ILE A 28 12.69 -1.12 1.65
C ILE A 28 12.70 -1.09 3.17
N TYR A 29 11.77 -0.36 3.78
CA TYR A 29 11.61 -0.38 5.24
C TYR A 29 11.21 -1.76 5.75
N GLY A 30 10.25 -2.42 5.14
CA GLY A 30 9.81 -3.76 5.52
C GLY A 30 10.95 -4.78 5.45
N THR A 31 11.74 -4.73 4.38
CA THR A 31 12.92 -5.59 4.20
C THR A 31 13.99 -5.29 5.26
N ALA A 32 14.30 -4.02 5.51
CA ALA A 32 15.26 -3.61 6.55
C ALA A 32 14.77 -3.99 7.96
N ALA A 33 13.46 -3.83 8.23
CA ALA A 33 12.86 -4.25 9.50
C ALA A 33 12.99 -5.76 9.75
N ALA A 34 12.92 -6.57 8.71
CA ALA A 34 13.08 -8.01 8.82
C ALA A 34 14.55 -8.45 9.03
N LEU A 35 15.51 -7.75 8.43
CA LEU A 35 16.87 -8.24 8.22
C LEU A 35 17.93 -7.47 8.99
N VAL A 36 17.73 -6.19 9.27
CA VAL A 36 18.77 -5.26 9.75
C VAL A 36 18.38 -4.59 11.07
N PHE A 37 17.17 -4.08 11.19
CA PHE A 37 16.79 -3.26 12.33
C PHE A 37 16.85 -3.97 13.71
N PRO A 38 16.56 -5.29 13.81
CA PRO A 38 16.76 -6.00 15.07
C PRO A 38 18.18 -5.84 15.62
N THR A 39 19.18 -5.90 14.75
CA THR A 39 20.60 -5.79 15.14
C THR A 39 21.03 -4.34 15.33
N VAL A 40 20.62 -3.44 14.44
CA VAL A 40 21.12 -2.05 14.40
C VAL A 40 20.39 -1.15 15.42
N PHE A 41 19.09 -1.32 15.59
CA PHE A 41 18.25 -0.44 16.43
C PHE A 41 17.79 -1.08 17.74
N PHE A 42 17.78 -2.41 17.83
CA PHE A 42 17.25 -3.14 18.99
C PHE A 42 18.22 -4.21 19.54
N PRO A 43 19.55 -3.97 19.55
CA PRO A 43 20.53 -5.00 19.96
C PRO A 43 20.31 -5.49 21.40
N ALA A 44 19.89 -4.59 22.30
CA ALA A 44 19.66 -4.91 23.72
C ALA A 44 18.50 -5.89 23.97
N LEU A 45 17.59 -6.09 23.01
CA LEU A 45 16.43 -6.97 23.15
C LEU A 45 16.71 -8.42 22.75
N GLY A 46 17.87 -8.69 22.12
CA GLY A 46 18.17 -9.99 21.54
C GLY A 46 17.39 -10.26 20.24
N SER A 47 17.66 -11.40 19.60
CA SER A 47 17.16 -11.67 18.24
C SER A 47 15.64 -11.73 18.11
N THR A 48 14.97 -12.42 19.03
CA THR A 48 13.50 -12.62 18.95
C THR A 48 12.75 -11.34 19.30
N ALA A 49 13.01 -10.76 20.47
CA ALA A 49 12.32 -9.54 20.89
C ALA A 49 12.70 -8.34 20.04
N GLY A 50 13.96 -8.25 19.57
CA GLY A 50 14.40 -7.23 18.60
C GLY A 50 13.65 -7.34 17.26
N THR A 51 13.38 -8.56 16.78
CA THR A 51 12.57 -8.77 15.58
C THR A 51 11.13 -8.31 15.79
N VAL A 52 10.52 -8.65 16.93
CA VAL A 52 9.15 -8.19 17.26
C VAL A 52 9.10 -6.67 17.37
N ALA A 53 10.07 -6.02 18.04
CA ALA A 53 10.16 -4.57 18.15
C ALA A 53 10.32 -3.91 16.77
N SER A 54 11.14 -4.49 15.91
CA SER A 54 11.34 -4.00 14.55
C SER A 54 10.04 -4.05 13.72
N PHE A 55 9.30 -5.15 13.76
CA PHE A 55 8.00 -5.24 13.12
C PHE A 55 6.93 -4.35 13.77
N ALA A 56 7.02 -4.10 15.07
CA ALA A 56 6.14 -3.13 15.73
C ALA A 56 6.34 -1.72 15.16
N THR A 57 7.58 -1.31 14.82
CA THR A 57 7.81 -0.04 14.11
C THR A 57 7.13 0.00 12.74
N PHE A 58 7.05 -1.14 12.05
CA PHE A 58 6.32 -1.26 10.79
C PHE A 58 4.82 -0.98 10.98
N ALA A 59 4.22 -1.49 12.07
CA ALA A 59 2.81 -1.26 12.40
C ALA A 59 2.50 0.21 12.70
N VAL A 60 3.46 0.98 13.24
CA VAL A 60 3.30 2.42 13.51
C VAL A 60 2.84 3.19 12.26
N ALA A 61 3.39 2.86 11.09
CA ALA A 61 2.98 3.51 9.86
C ALA A 61 1.50 3.28 9.52
N PHE A 62 0.96 2.10 9.80
CA PHE A 62 -0.45 1.80 9.55
C PHE A 62 -1.38 2.59 10.46
N VAL A 63 -1.00 2.79 11.71
CA VAL A 63 -1.76 3.62 12.65
C VAL A 63 -1.70 5.10 12.26
N ALA A 64 -0.58 5.56 11.72
CA ALA A 64 -0.41 6.93 11.25
C ALA A 64 -1.22 7.24 9.96
N ARG A 65 -1.46 6.24 9.09
CA ARG A 65 -2.17 6.41 7.81
C ARG A 65 -3.57 7.01 7.92
N PRO A 66 -4.49 6.53 8.77
CA PRO A 66 -5.80 7.16 8.93
C PRO A 66 -5.73 8.62 9.36
N VAL A 67 -4.79 8.96 10.26
CA VAL A 67 -4.57 10.34 10.70
C VAL A 67 -4.08 11.20 9.54
N GLY A 68 -3.15 10.68 8.74
CA GLY A 68 -2.69 11.31 7.51
C GLY A 68 -3.81 11.48 6.48
N ALA A 69 -4.64 10.45 6.28
CA ALA A 69 -5.79 10.49 5.39
C ALA A 69 -6.79 11.58 5.78
N MET A 70 -7.06 11.74 7.08
CA MET A 70 -7.93 12.81 7.58
C MET A 70 -7.37 14.19 7.27
N LEU A 71 -6.09 14.42 7.57
CA LEU A 71 -5.46 15.73 7.36
C LEU A 71 -5.29 16.04 5.87
N PHE A 72 -4.62 15.16 5.14
CA PHE A 72 -4.35 15.38 3.72
C PHE A 72 -5.62 15.26 2.85
N GLY A 73 -6.61 14.46 3.27
CA GLY A 73 -7.92 14.45 2.66
C GLY A 73 -8.59 15.82 2.76
N HIS A 74 -8.63 16.38 3.96
CA HIS A 74 -9.17 17.71 4.21
C HIS A 74 -8.48 18.79 3.35
N TYR A 75 -7.15 18.78 3.31
CA TYR A 75 -6.40 19.72 2.48
C TYR A 75 -6.60 19.44 0.99
N GLY A 76 -6.63 18.18 0.55
CA GLY A 76 -6.85 17.78 -0.84
C GLY A 76 -8.21 18.22 -1.38
N ASP A 77 -9.24 18.22 -0.54
CA ASP A 77 -10.57 18.72 -0.88
C ASP A 77 -10.67 20.26 -0.85
N ARG A 78 -9.74 20.95 -0.16
CA ARG A 78 -9.72 22.44 -0.06
C ARG A 78 -8.74 23.13 -0.98
N ILE A 79 -7.48 22.68 -1.02
CA ILE A 79 -6.39 23.37 -1.73
C ILE A 79 -5.98 22.70 -3.04
N GLY A 80 -6.52 21.49 -3.30
CA GLY A 80 -6.32 20.72 -4.53
C GLY A 80 -5.49 19.47 -4.38
N ARG A 81 -5.71 18.54 -5.30
CA ARG A 81 -5.10 17.21 -5.32
C ARG A 81 -3.60 17.30 -5.57
N LYS A 82 -3.17 18.15 -6.53
CA LYS A 82 -1.76 18.31 -6.89
C LYS A 82 -0.89 18.79 -5.73
N LYS A 83 -1.31 19.85 -5.04
CA LYS A 83 -0.53 20.44 -3.94
C LYS A 83 -0.38 19.45 -2.78
N THR A 84 -1.45 18.74 -2.46
CA THR A 84 -1.47 17.72 -1.41
C THR A 84 -0.51 16.58 -1.74
N LEU A 85 -0.55 16.06 -2.97
CA LEU A 85 0.35 14.99 -3.43
C LEU A 85 1.82 15.41 -3.43
N ILE A 86 2.14 16.67 -3.70
CA ILE A 86 3.52 17.19 -3.60
C ILE A 86 3.97 17.19 -2.13
N SER A 87 3.11 17.67 -1.22
CA SER A 87 3.44 17.74 0.21
C SER A 87 3.65 16.37 0.82
N THR A 88 2.79 15.38 0.47
CA THR A 88 2.93 14.00 0.95
C THR A 88 4.21 13.35 0.44
N LEU A 89 4.54 13.53 -0.85
CA LEU A 89 5.77 12.99 -1.44
C LEU A 89 7.03 13.55 -0.76
N ILE A 90 7.07 14.86 -0.50
CA ILE A 90 8.21 15.49 0.17
C ILE A 90 8.35 14.97 1.60
N LEU A 91 7.25 14.93 2.37
CA LEU A 91 7.29 14.45 3.75
C LEU A 91 7.76 13.00 3.84
N MET A 92 7.24 12.15 2.95
CA MET A 92 7.63 10.74 2.88
C MET A 92 9.10 10.58 2.50
N GLY A 93 9.53 11.26 1.43
CA GLY A 93 10.90 11.16 0.93
C GLY A 93 11.93 11.67 1.93
N VAL A 94 11.66 12.79 2.61
CA VAL A 94 12.52 13.31 3.68
C VAL A 94 12.60 12.31 4.84
N SER A 95 11.47 11.74 5.26
CA SER A 95 11.45 10.74 6.33
C SER A 95 12.27 9.48 5.94
N THR A 96 12.11 8.98 4.72
CA THR A 96 12.86 7.81 4.21
C THR A 96 14.36 8.11 4.14
N PHE A 97 14.73 9.25 3.58
CA PHE A 97 16.13 9.66 3.46
C PHE A 97 16.80 9.77 4.83
N LEU A 98 16.12 10.38 5.82
CA LEU A 98 16.62 10.50 7.18
C LEU A 98 16.76 9.15 7.88
N ILE A 99 15.90 8.17 7.61
CA ILE A 99 16.07 6.79 8.11
C ILE A 99 17.40 6.22 7.59
N GLY A 100 17.73 6.42 6.31
CA GLY A 100 19.00 5.98 5.73
C GLY A 100 20.24 6.61 6.37
N LEU A 101 20.11 7.81 6.92
CA LEU A 101 21.19 8.51 7.63
C LEU A 101 21.24 8.24 9.13
N LEU A 102 20.20 7.59 9.69
CA LEU A 102 20.04 7.45 11.13
C LEU A 102 21.16 6.58 11.74
N PRO A 103 21.89 7.05 12.76
CA PRO A 103 22.86 6.24 13.48
C PRO A 103 22.18 5.09 14.23
N GLY A 104 22.88 3.97 14.40
CA GLY A 104 22.39 2.82 15.16
C GLY A 104 22.41 3.06 16.69
N ALA A 105 21.81 2.10 17.42
CA ALA A 105 21.74 2.17 18.87
C ALA A 105 23.12 2.11 19.56
N GLU A 106 24.12 1.55 18.93
CA GLU A 106 25.51 1.57 19.45
C GLU A 106 26.09 2.97 19.49
N THR A 107 25.66 3.88 18.61
CA THR A 107 26.17 5.25 18.52
C THR A 107 25.39 6.23 19.37
N ILE A 108 24.05 6.19 19.31
CA ILE A 108 23.16 7.18 19.96
C ILE A 108 22.18 6.56 20.97
N GLY A 109 22.42 5.30 21.34
CA GLY A 109 21.63 4.61 22.36
C GLY A 109 20.14 4.54 22.05
N VAL A 110 19.31 4.76 23.06
CA VAL A 110 17.84 4.69 22.98
C VAL A 110 17.25 5.75 22.04
N ALA A 111 17.98 6.81 21.70
CA ALA A 111 17.51 7.80 20.74
C ALA A 111 17.33 7.20 19.33
N ALA A 112 18.12 6.18 18.97
CA ALA A 112 18.03 5.54 17.65
C ALA A 112 16.65 4.92 17.37
N PRO A 113 16.11 4.01 18.17
CA PRO A 113 14.78 3.46 17.96
C PRO A 113 13.66 4.50 18.10
N ILE A 114 13.80 5.51 18.98
CA ILE A 114 12.81 6.59 19.11
C ILE A 114 12.72 7.40 17.80
N LEU A 115 13.86 7.83 17.27
CA LEU A 115 13.92 8.57 16.00
C LEU A 115 13.40 7.72 14.82
N LEU A 116 13.76 6.43 14.81
CA LEU A 116 13.23 5.49 13.80
C LEU A 116 11.70 5.45 13.83
N VAL A 117 11.08 5.34 15.01
CA VAL A 117 9.62 5.33 15.19
C VAL A 117 9.00 6.66 14.74
N LEU A 118 9.60 7.80 15.09
CA LEU A 118 9.11 9.12 14.69
C LEU A 118 9.15 9.31 13.16
N LEU A 119 10.27 8.92 12.53
CA LEU A 119 10.40 8.99 11.08
C LEU A 119 9.43 8.02 10.39
N ARG A 120 9.22 6.84 10.97
CA ARG A 120 8.25 5.87 10.46
C ARG A 120 6.81 6.37 10.58
N PHE A 121 6.48 7.05 11.67
CA PHE A 121 5.20 7.74 11.81
C PHE A 121 5.03 8.80 10.72
N GLY A 122 6.06 9.62 10.45
CA GLY A 122 6.06 10.61 9.37
C GLY A 122 5.82 10.00 7.98
N GLN A 123 6.47 8.86 7.68
CA GLN A 123 6.22 8.11 6.44
C GLN A 123 4.75 7.66 6.35
N GLY A 124 4.25 6.96 7.38
CA GLY A 124 2.88 6.46 7.40
C GLY A 124 1.84 7.58 7.29
N PHE A 125 2.09 8.70 7.98
CA PHE A 125 1.25 9.89 7.93
C PHE A 125 1.16 10.46 6.49
N ALA A 126 2.29 10.56 5.79
CA ALA A 126 2.34 11.00 4.39
C ALA A 126 1.57 10.04 3.45
N VAL A 127 1.83 8.75 3.57
CA VAL A 127 1.18 7.69 2.77
C VAL A 127 -0.34 7.72 2.90
N GLY A 128 -0.87 8.09 4.08
CA GLY A 128 -2.31 8.21 4.32
C GLY A 128 -3.03 9.12 3.31
N GLY A 129 -2.38 10.19 2.86
CA GLY A 129 -2.94 11.11 1.86
C GLY A 129 -2.61 10.77 0.40
N GLU A 130 -1.63 9.94 0.16
CA GLU A 130 -1.05 9.74 -1.17
C GLU A 130 -1.97 8.96 -2.12
N TRP A 131 -2.37 7.76 -1.71
CA TRP A 131 -3.11 6.85 -2.57
C TRP A 131 -4.43 7.43 -3.07
N ALA A 132 -5.22 8.04 -2.19
CA ALA A 132 -6.49 8.66 -2.57
C ALA A 132 -6.28 9.78 -3.60
N GLY A 133 -5.25 10.62 -3.42
CA GLY A 133 -4.91 11.67 -4.36
C GLY A 133 -4.51 11.14 -5.74
N ALA A 134 -3.69 10.10 -5.79
CA ALA A 134 -3.22 9.49 -7.04
C ALA A 134 -4.36 8.83 -7.83
N THR A 135 -5.23 8.08 -7.15
CA THR A 135 -6.39 7.42 -7.77
C THR A 135 -7.44 8.42 -8.22
N LEU A 136 -7.76 9.43 -7.39
CA LEU A 136 -8.68 10.51 -7.74
C LEU A 136 -8.19 11.28 -8.95
N LEU A 137 -6.90 11.65 -8.97
CA LEU A 137 -6.31 12.37 -10.09
C LEU A 137 -6.52 11.60 -11.40
N THR A 138 -6.29 10.30 -11.41
CA THR A 138 -6.47 9.46 -12.62
C THR A 138 -7.93 9.23 -12.97
N ALA A 139 -8.79 9.01 -11.98
CA ALA A 139 -10.23 8.76 -12.20
C ALA A 139 -10.96 10.01 -12.72
N GLU A 140 -10.63 11.21 -12.19
CA GLU A 140 -11.23 12.49 -12.61
C GLU A 140 -10.79 12.94 -14.02
N TYR A 141 -9.62 12.49 -14.50
CA TYR A 141 -9.17 12.71 -15.87
C TYR A 141 -9.62 11.63 -16.85
N ALA A 142 -10.05 10.47 -16.37
CA ALA A 142 -10.41 9.33 -17.23
C ALA A 142 -11.68 9.58 -18.01
N PRO A 143 -11.74 9.18 -19.30
CA PRO A 143 -12.97 9.20 -20.09
C PRO A 143 -14.02 8.26 -19.49
N PRO A 144 -15.33 8.56 -19.66
CA PRO A 144 -16.40 7.65 -19.27
C PRO A 144 -16.20 6.24 -19.81
N GLY A 145 -16.48 5.21 -19.02
CA GLY A 145 -16.32 3.80 -19.38
C GLY A 145 -14.88 3.28 -19.46
N LYS A 146 -13.86 4.11 -19.11
CA LYS A 146 -12.43 3.72 -19.11
C LYS A 146 -11.74 4.04 -17.79
N ARG A 147 -12.49 4.21 -16.71
CA ARG A 147 -11.91 4.56 -15.41
C ARG A 147 -11.05 3.45 -14.83
N GLY A 148 -11.49 2.19 -14.95
CA GLY A 148 -10.67 1.04 -14.55
C GLY A 148 -9.34 1.01 -15.29
N LEU A 149 -9.34 1.24 -16.61
CA LEU A 149 -8.13 1.32 -17.43
C LEU A 149 -7.15 2.38 -16.94
N TYR A 150 -7.60 3.60 -16.63
CA TYR A 150 -6.68 4.67 -16.20
C TYR A 150 -6.35 4.59 -14.72
N ALA A 151 -7.28 4.20 -13.87
CA ALA A 151 -7.05 4.02 -12.44
C ALA A 151 -6.11 2.84 -12.11
N MET A 152 -5.88 1.91 -13.05
CA MET A 152 -4.91 0.82 -12.84
C MET A 152 -3.46 1.32 -12.75
N PHE A 153 -3.11 2.48 -13.34
CA PHE A 153 -1.72 2.95 -13.34
C PHE A 153 -1.17 3.19 -11.93
N PRO A 154 -1.82 3.93 -11.03
CA PRO A 154 -1.39 3.98 -9.64
C PRO A 154 -1.45 2.60 -8.94
N GLN A 155 -2.39 1.73 -9.32
CA GLN A 155 -2.47 0.38 -8.74
C GLN A 155 -1.33 -0.54 -9.18
N LEU A 156 -0.65 -0.28 -10.28
CA LEU A 156 0.56 -0.99 -10.69
C LEU A 156 1.79 -0.56 -9.90
N GLY A 157 1.75 0.60 -9.23
CA GLY A 157 2.85 1.13 -8.44
C GLY A 157 3.43 0.11 -7.46
N PRO A 158 2.64 -0.57 -6.61
CA PRO A 158 3.13 -1.60 -5.71
C PRO A 158 3.87 -2.76 -6.37
N ALA A 159 3.44 -3.19 -7.57
CA ALA A 159 4.13 -4.26 -8.30
C ALA A 159 5.54 -3.84 -8.72
N VAL A 160 5.64 -2.67 -9.36
CA VAL A 160 6.92 -2.11 -9.79
C VAL A 160 7.81 -1.82 -8.59
N ALA A 161 7.25 -1.27 -7.51
CA ALA A 161 7.95 -0.96 -6.29
C ALA A 161 8.51 -2.21 -5.60
N PHE A 162 7.76 -3.31 -5.57
CA PHE A 162 8.21 -4.57 -4.97
C PHE A 162 9.35 -5.21 -5.76
N ILE A 163 9.27 -5.16 -7.09
CA ILE A 163 10.38 -5.58 -7.96
C ILE A 163 11.61 -4.72 -7.68
N LEU A 164 11.45 -3.40 -7.69
CA LEU A 164 12.58 -2.47 -7.54
C LEU A 164 13.24 -2.57 -6.16
N SER A 165 12.45 -2.64 -5.08
CA SER A 165 12.98 -2.77 -3.73
C SER A 165 13.67 -4.12 -3.52
N SER A 166 13.07 -5.23 -3.97
CA SER A 166 13.67 -6.55 -3.89
C SER A 166 14.96 -6.64 -4.72
N ALA A 167 14.98 -6.08 -5.92
CA ALA A 167 16.16 -6.02 -6.75
C ALA A 167 17.28 -5.19 -6.12
N THR A 168 16.96 -4.04 -5.50
CA THR A 168 17.95 -3.19 -4.83
C THR A 168 18.60 -3.93 -3.66
N PHE A 169 17.83 -4.63 -2.82
CA PHE A 169 18.38 -5.44 -1.74
C PHE A 169 19.13 -6.67 -2.24
N LEU A 170 18.67 -7.30 -3.31
CA LEU A 170 19.39 -8.42 -3.93
C LEU A 170 20.75 -7.98 -4.46
N VAL A 171 20.81 -6.87 -5.19
CA VAL A 171 22.08 -6.32 -5.73
C VAL A 171 23.01 -5.88 -4.61
N THR A 172 22.53 -5.13 -3.62
CA THR A 172 23.37 -4.68 -2.51
C THR A 172 23.87 -5.86 -1.67
N GLY A 173 23.04 -6.87 -1.43
CA GLY A 173 23.40 -8.07 -0.70
C GLY A 173 24.43 -8.93 -1.46
N THR A 174 24.28 -9.10 -2.78
CA THR A 174 25.24 -9.87 -3.59
C THR A 174 26.60 -9.17 -3.73
N LEU A 175 26.62 -7.83 -3.80
CA LEU A 175 27.85 -7.05 -3.95
C LEU A 175 28.62 -6.89 -2.63
N LEU A 176 27.90 -6.73 -1.51
CA LEU A 176 28.50 -6.41 -0.21
C LEU A 176 28.51 -7.60 0.77
N GLY A 177 27.82 -8.70 0.42
CA GLY A 177 27.61 -9.86 1.29
C GLY A 177 26.46 -9.63 2.28
N ASP A 178 25.47 -10.52 2.26
CA ASP A 178 24.20 -10.37 3.02
C ASP A 178 24.36 -10.33 4.55
N THR A 179 25.44 -10.89 5.09
CA THR A 179 25.68 -11.02 6.53
C THR A 179 26.96 -10.31 6.99
N ASN A 180 27.64 -9.62 6.08
CA ASN A 180 28.89 -8.94 6.41
C ASN A 180 28.63 -7.68 7.24
N GLU A 181 29.60 -7.31 8.09
CA GLU A 181 29.59 -6.07 8.86
C GLU A 181 29.37 -4.85 7.95
N VAL A 182 29.99 -4.84 6.76
CA VAL A 182 29.83 -3.78 5.77
C VAL A 182 28.39 -3.61 5.32
N PHE A 183 27.62 -4.70 5.13
CA PHE A 183 26.20 -4.59 4.79
C PHE A 183 25.38 -4.07 5.97
N LEU A 184 25.67 -4.54 7.19
CA LEU A 184 24.95 -4.09 8.40
C LEU A 184 25.28 -2.65 8.78
N GLU A 185 26.47 -2.16 8.42
CA GLU A 185 26.88 -0.78 8.71
C GLU A 185 26.44 0.21 7.61
N TYR A 186 26.65 -0.11 6.33
CA TYR A 186 26.44 0.80 5.19
C TYR A 186 25.46 0.26 4.15
N GLY A 187 25.49 -1.03 3.83
CA GLY A 187 24.79 -1.58 2.67
C GLY A 187 23.27 -1.39 2.70
N TRP A 188 22.64 -1.57 3.84
CA TRP A 188 21.21 -1.38 4.01
C TRP A 188 20.72 0.08 3.85
N ARG A 189 21.64 1.05 3.99
CA ARG A 189 21.35 2.48 3.84
C ARG A 189 21.21 2.87 2.37
N ILE A 190 21.86 2.17 1.46
CA ILE A 190 21.87 2.48 0.02
C ILE A 190 20.44 2.55 -0.55
N PRO A 191 19.55 1.57 -0.33
CA PRO A 191 18.16 1.67 -0.79
C PRO A 191 17.42 2.92 -0.28
N PHE A 192 17.63 3.31 0.97
CA PHE A 192 17.01 4.49 1.56
C PHE A 192 17.55 5.80 0.98
N LEU A 193 18.86 5.89 0.74
CA LEU A 193 19.48 7.06 0.12
C LEU A 193 19.10 7.17 -1.36
N PHE A 194 18.95 6.03 -2.06
CA PHE A 194 18.48 5.98 -3.44
C PHE A 194 17.04 6.52 -3.58
N SER A 195 16.21 6.41 -2.53
CA SER A 195 14.88 7.01 -2.48
C SER A 195 14.89 8.52 -2.81
N ALA A 196 15.94 9.26 -2.42
CA ALA A 196 16.04 10.69 -2.74
C ALA A 196 16.03 10.96 -4.26
N VAL A 197 16.66 10.09 -5.05
CA VAL A 197 16.63 10.18 -6.53
C VAL A 197 15.22 9.93 -7.05
N LEU A 198 14.55 8.90 -6.52
CA LEU A 198 13.18 8.55 -6.90
C LEU A 198 12.20 9.68 -6.55
N VAL A 199 12.34 10.28 -5.36
CA VAL A 199 11.53 11.43 -4.92
C VAL A 199 11.75 12.63 -5.83
N GLY A 200 13.00 12.90 -6.25
CA GLY A 200 13.32 13.94 -7.23
C GLY A 200 12.58 13.74 -8.56
N ILE A 201 12.57 12.50 -9.07
CA ILE A 201 11.83 12.12 -10.29
C ILE A 201 10.32 12.32 -10.08
N GLY A 202 9.77 11.84 -8.96
CA GLY A 202 8.35 11.97 -8.63
C GLY A 202 7.91 13.43 -8.50
N LEU A 203 8.74 14.26 -7.87
CA LEU A 203 8.49 15.69 -7.73
C LEU A 203 8.47 16.39 -9.10
N TYR A 204 9.46 16.11 -9.96
CA TYR A 204 9.50 16.64 -11.32
C TYR A 204 8.22 16.28 -12.11
N MET A 205 7.80 15.02 -12.05
CA MET A 205 6.59 14.57 -12.73
C MET A 205 5.33 15.24 -12.19
N ARG A 206 5.20 15.43 -10.87
CA ARG A 206 4.02 16.10 -10.26
C ARG A 206 3.97 17.59 -10.51
N LEU A 207 5.10 18.25 -10.59
CA LEU A 207 5.15 19.68 -10.94
C LEU A 207 4.64 19.92 -12.37
N ALA A 208 4.86 18.97 -13.28
CA ALA A 208 4.45 19.03 -14.69
C ALA A 208 2.95 18.78 -14.94
N ILE A 209 2.17 18.33 -13.92
CA ILE A 209 0.72 18.08 -14.04
C ILE A 209 -0.06 19.30 -13.58
N GLU A 210 -1.19 19.58 -14.23
CA GLU A 210 -2.16 20.58 -13.78
C GLU A 210 -3.17 19.98 -12.79
N GLU A 211 -3.87 20.87 -12.04
CA GLU A 211 -4.99 20.48 -11.16
C GLU A 211 -6.19 19.98 -11.97
N THR A 212 -6.99 19.07 -11.40
CA THR A 212 -8.09 18.41 -12.12
C THR A 212 -9.18 19.39 -12.58
N PRO A 213 -9.77 19.17 -13.77
CA PRO A 213 -10.90 19.98 -14.25
C PRO A 213 -12.11 19.92 -13.29
N VAL A 214 -12.39 18.73 -12.72
CA VAL A 214 -13.48 18.52 -11.76
C VAL A 214 -13.28 19.38 -10.51
N PHE A 215 -12.07 19.41 -9.95
CA PHE A 215 -11.77 20.24 -8.80
C PHE A 215 -11.85 21.74 -9.12
N ARG A 216 -11.34 22.18 -10.29
CA ARG A 216 -11.44 23.58 -10.72
C ARG A 216 -12.91 24.03 -10.87
N ALA A 217 -13.76 23.19 -11.46
CA ALA A 217 -15.19 23.47 -11.61
C ALA A 217 -15.89 23.54 -10.25
N ALA A 218 -15.63 22.60 -9.35
CA ALA A 218 -16.18 22.61 -8.00
C ALA A 218 -15.74 23.85 -7.21
N GLN A 219 -14.48 24.25 -7.31
CA GLN A 219 -13.96 25.46 -6.66
C GLN A 219 -14.59 26.76 -7.20
N GLN A 220 -14.90 26.81 -8.50
CA GLN A 220 -15.60 27.95 -9.09
C GLN A 220 -17.05 28.03 -8.62
N ALA A 221 -17.75 26.91 -8.58
CA ALA A 221 -19.12 26.83 -8.03
C ALA A 221 -19.17 27.24 -6.56
N ASP A 222 -18.24 26.77 -5.75
CA ASP A 222 -18.12 27.10 -4.33
C ASP A 222 -17.81 28.59 -4.06
N ARG A 223 -17.15 29.27 -4.99
CA ARG A 223 -16.89 30.72 -4.87
C ARG A 223 -18.12 31.55 -5.19
N ALA A 224 -19.04 31.00 -5.98
CA ALA A 224 -20.32 31.65 -6.31
C ALA A 224 -21.35 31.49 -5.19
N ASP A 225 -21.21 30.46 -4.34
CA ASP A 225 -22.12 30.15 -3.24
C ASP A 225 -21.53 30.64 -1.91
N ALA A 226 -22.15 31.64 -1.28
CA ALA A 226 -21.68 32.27 -0.05
C ALA A 226 -21.96 31.43 1.24
N THR A 227 -22.23 30.13 1.11
CA THR A 227 -22.52 29.26 2.25
C THR A 227 -21.29 28.95 3.09
N PRO A 228 -21.37 28.95 4.44
CA PRO A 228 -20.26 28.58 5.31
C PRO A 228 -19.77 27.17 5.01
N ARG A 229 -18.47 27.00 4.76
CA ARG A 229 -17.85 25.71 4.48
C ARG A 229 -17.80 24.88 5.74
N THR A 230 -18.54 23.78 5.78
CA THR A 230 -18.35 22.71 6.76
C THR A 230 -17.02 21.97 6.47
N LEU A 231 -16.47 21.31 7.48
CA LEU A 231 -15.23 20.54 7.33
C LEU A 231 -15.49 19.27 6.50
N PRO A 232 -14.82 19.04 5.35
CA PRO A 232 -15.03 17.83 4.53
C PRO A 232 -14.95 16.52 5.33
N LEU A 233 -14.07 16.46 6.34
CA LEU A 233 -13.94 15.33 7.25
C LEU A 233 -15.23 15.07 8.04
N MET A 234 -15.84 16.10 8.62
CA MET A 234 -17.07 15.96 9.39
C MET A 234 -18.24 15.56 8.51
N ASP A 235 -18.30 16.12 7.30
CA ASP A 235 -19.34 15.77 6.33
C ASP A 235 -19.21 14.33 5.85
N ALA A 236 -18.01 13.88 5.48
CA ALA A 236 -17.74 12.50 5.10
C ALA A 236 -18.17 11.52 6.22
N TRP A 237 -17.76 11.82 7.46
CA TRP A 237 -18.12 10.98 8.61
C TRP A 237 -19.61 11.04 8.96
N ARG A 238 -20.27 12.18 8.80
CA ARG A 238 -21.71 12.33 9.10
C ARG A 238 -22.61 11.71 8.06
N TYR A 239 -22.28 11.84 6.79
CA TYR A 239 -23.17 11.48 5.68
C TYR A 239 -22.80 10.17 4.99
N GLN A 240 -21.54 9.71 5.05
CA GLN A 240 -21.08 8.48 4.38
C GLN A 240 -20.27 7.53 5.28
N THR A 241 -20.55 7.52 6.58
CA THR A 241 -19.92 6.55 7.52
C THR A 241 -20.11 5.11 7.08
N LYS A 242 -21.32 4.77 6.57
CA LYS A 242 -21.63 3.43 6.09
C LYS A 242 -20.72 3.03 4.94
N GLU A 243 -20.54 3.90 3.96
CA GLU A 243 -19.67 3.67 2.79
C GLU A 243 -18.21 3.55 3.21
N ILE A 244 -17.74 4.37 4.15
CA ILE A 244 -16.39 4.30 4.72
C ILE A 244 -16.16 2.93 5.40
N LEU A 245 -17.06 2.51 6.27
CA LEU A 245 -16.93 1.25 7.01
C LEU A 245 -17.08 0.03 6.10
N LEU A 246 -18.03 0.05 5.17
CA LEU A 246 -18.21 -1.04 4.21
C LEU A 246 -17.01 -1.16 3.26
N SER A 247 -16.47 -0.04 2.77
CA SER A 247 -15.26 -0.08 1.94
C SER A 247 -14.04 -0.57 2.74
N ALA A 248 -13.89 -0.16 3.99
CA ALA A 248 -12.84 -0.66 4.87
C ALA A 248 -12.95 -2.19 5.06
N GLY A 249 -14.12 -2.71 5.35
CA GLY A 249 -14.37 -4.14 5.47
C GLY A 249 -14.18 -4.89 4.15
N ALA A 250 -14.68 -4.35 3.03
CA ALA A 250 -14.59 -4.96 1.71
C ALA A 250 -13.13 -5.13 1.25
N LEU A 251 -12.24 -4.18 1.59
CA LEU A 251 -10.85 -4.18 1.19
C LEU A 251 -9.90 -4.80 2.23
N ALA A 252 -10.39 -5.22 3.39
CA ALA A 252 -9.54 -5.77 4.45
C ALA A 252 -8.79 -7.03 4.00
N THR A 253 -9.44 -7.96 3.32
CA THR A 253 -8.80 -9.18 2.79
C THR A 253 -7.75 -8.87 1.73
N LEU A 254 -8.00 -7.89 0.89
CA LEU A 254 -7.03 -7.43 -0.11
C LEU A 254 -5.73 -7.01 0.58
N PHE A 255 -5.79 -6.16 1.60
CA PHE A 255 -4.61 -5.75 2.35
C PHE A 255 -3.95 -6.90 3.10
N ALA A 256 -4.75 -7.82 3.68
CA ALA A 256 -4.21 -9.00 4.35
C ALA A 256 -3.40 -9.87 3.39
N PHE A 257 -3.92 -10.17 2.22
CA PHE A 257 -3.23 -10.97 1.21
C PHE A 257 -1.96 -10.30 0.70
N PHE A 258 -1.99 -8.98 0.54
CA PHE A 258 -0.82 -8.22 0.11
C PHE A 258 0.32 -8.27 1.14
N TYR A 259 0.04 -7.92 2.40
CA TYR A 259 1.09 -7.87 3.42
C TYR A 259 1.49 -9.25 3.95
N MET A 260 0.57 -10.21 3.94
CA MET A 260 0.95 -11.62 4.16
C MET A 260 1.84 -12.11 3.02
N GLY A 261 1.50 -11.87 1.77
CA GLY A 261 2.26 -12.32 0.61
C GLY A 261 3.64 -11.65 0.48
N THR A 262 3.73 -10.36 0.72
CA THR A 262 4.98 -9.60 0.52
C THR A 262 5.89 -9.59 1.74
N ALA A 263 5.36 -9.44 2.96
CA ALA A 263 6.16 -9.32 4.18
C ALA A 263 6.21 -10.62 4.99
N PHE A 264 5.04 -11.17 5.34
CA PHE A 264 5.00 -12.33 6.22
C PHE A 264 5.58 -13.59 5.56
N LEU A 265 5.17 -13.92 4.35
CA LEU A 265 5.68 -15.12 3.64
C LEU A 265 7.17 -15.01 3.31
N THR A 266 7.70 -13.79 3.10
CA THR A 266 9.15 -13.58 2.97
C THR A 266 9.89 -13.99 4.24
N SER A 267 9.38 -13.59 5.41
CA SER A 267 9.94 -14.00 6.70
C SER A 267 9.70 -15.49 6.98
N TYR A 268 8.52 -16.01 6.67
CA TYR A 268 8.18 -17.41 6.84
C TYR A 268 9.07 -18.33 5.99
N GLY A 269 9.28 -17.98 4.72
CA GLY A 269 10.15 -18.72 3.82
C GLY A 269 11.60 -18.78 4.29
N THR A 270 12.13 -17.68 4.80
CA THR A 270 13.53 -17.61 5.26
C THR A 270 13.73 -18.20 6.65
N LYS A 271 12.85 -17.87 7.63
CA LYS A 271 13.04 -18.22 9.04
C LYS A 271 12.40 -19.56 9.42
N THR A 272 11.25 -19.89 8.84
CA THR A 272 10.50 -21.11 9.20
C THR A 272 10.81 -22.26 8.25
N LEU A 273 10.79 -22.00 6.94
CA LEU A 273 11.07 -23.03 5.92
C LEU A 273 12.56 -23.16 5.59
N GLY A 274 13.41 -22.22 6.04
CA GLY A 274 14.86 -22.29 5.85
C GLY A 274 15.36 -22.04 4.42
N PHE A 275 14.53 -21.46 3.54
CA PHE A 275 14.95 -21.14 2.18
C PHE A 275 15.96 -20.00 2.16
N GLY A 276 16.94 -20.13 1.23
CA GLY A 276 17.91 -19.07 1.00
C GLY A 276 17.24 -17.75 0.60
N ARG A 277 17.72 -16.66 1.16
CA ARG A 277 17.19 -15.31 0.90
C ARG A 277 17.14 -14.94 -0.59
N PRO A 278 18.16 -15.24 -1.44
CA PRO A 278 18.08 -14.97 -2.87
C PRO A 278 16.89 -15.67 -3.56
N PHE A 279 16.60 -16.92 -3.17
CA PHE A 279 15.44 -17.66 -3.68
C PHE A 279 14.13 -16.97 -3.31
N VAL A 280 13.95 -16.60 -2.04
CA VAL A 280 12.72 -15.97 -1.56
C VAL A 280 12.50 -14.61 -2.25
N LEU A 281 13.55 -13.80 -2.42
CA LEU A 281 13.46 -12.52 -3.13
C LEU A 281 13.14 -12.70 -4.62
N THR A 282 13.74 -13.73 -5.27
CA THR A 282 13.45 -14.04 -6.67
C THR A 282 11.99 -14.48 -6.85
N VAL A 283 11.46 -15.31 -5.96
CA VAL A 283 10.04 -15.69 -5.94
C VAL A 283 9.16 -14.46 -5.73
N GLY A 284 9.56 -13.53 -4.85
CA GLY A 284 8.88 -12.25 -4.66
C GLY A 284 8.79 -11.42 -5.93
N ILE A 285 9.92 -11.27 -6.66
CA ILE A 285 9.97 -10.55 -7.94
C ILE A 285 9.04 -11.20 -8.99
N ALA A 286 9.12 -12.53 -9.15
CA ALA A 286 8.27 -13.25 -10.07
C ALA A 286 6.77 -13.10 -9.72
N SER A 287 6.44 -13.17 -8.43
CA SER A 287 5.08 -12.97 -7.94
C SER A 287 4.58 -11.54 -8.16
N ALA A 288 5.47 -10.54 -8.09
CA ALA A 288 5.12 -9.15 -8.40
C ALA A 288 4.71 -8.96 -9.85
N VAL A 289 5.37 -9.64 -10.78
CA VAL A 289 4.95 -9.66 -12.20
C VAL A 289 3.56 -10.26 -12.34
N VAL A 290 3.31 -11.39 -11.67
CA VAL A 290 2.00 -12.07 -11.72
C VAL A 290 0.89 -11.17 -11.18
N PHE A 291 1.07 -10.55 -10.00
CA PHE A 291 0.02 -9.69 -9.47
C PHE A 291 -0.14 -8.38 -10.26
N GLY A 292 0.93 -7.86 -10.86
CA GLY A 292 0.84 -6.74 -11.80
C GLY A 292 -0.04 -7.09 -13.00
N LEU A 293 0.15 -8.26 -13.59
CA LEU A 293 -0.70 -8.75 -14.70
C LEU A 293 -2.16 -8.94 -14.27
N THR A 294 -2.40 -9.49 -13.08
CA THR A 294 -3.77 -9.66 -12.57
C THR A 294 -4.46 -8.33 -12.28
N ILE A 295 -3.74 -7.29 -11.83
CA ILE A 295 -4.25 -5.92 -11.70
C ILE A 295 -4.72 -5.40 -13.07
N VAL A 296 -3.89 -5.53 -14.12
CA VAL A 296 -4.26 -5.06 -15.47
C VAL A 296 -5.51 -5.77 -15.97
N VAL A 297 -5.52 -7.09 -15.91
CA VAL A 297 -6.66 -7.90 -16.37
C VAL A 297 -7.92 -7.54 -15.59
N SER A 298 -7.87 -7.52 -14.27
CA SER A 298 -9.03 -7.26 -13.41
C SER A 298 -9.57 -5.84 -13.56
N ALA A 299 -8.70 -4.84 -13.70
CA ALA A 299 -9.10 -3.47 -13.96
C ALA A 299 -9.87 -3.32 -15.28
N LEU A 300 -9.36 -3.92 -16.36
CA LEU A 300 -10.04 -3.91 -17.66
C LEU A 300 -11.38 -4.66 -17.63
N TYR A 301 -11.42 -5.83 -16.99
CA TYR A 301 -12.66 -6.59 -16.84
C TYR A 301 -13.69 -5.84 -15.96
N SER A 302 -13.23 -5.10 -14.96
CA SER A 302 -14.12 -4.35 -14.08
C SER A 302 -14.92 -3.26 -14.81
N ASP A 303 -14.38 -2.69 -15.88
CA ASP A 303 -15.10 -1.74 -16.74
C ASP A 303 -16.28 -2.40 -17.48
N ARG A 304 -16.23 -3.74 -17.66
CA ARG A 304 -17.28 -4.52 -18.36
C ARG A 304 -18.31 -5.13 -17.40
N ILE A 305 -17.83 -5.88 -16.41
CA ILE A 305 -18.71 -6.69 -15.54
C ILE A 305 -19.06 -6.03 -14.20
N GLY A 306 -18.42 -4.92 -13.89
CA GLY A 306 -18.61 -4.15 -12.63
C GLY A 306 -17.50 -4.33 -11.63
N ARG A 307 -17.28 -3.28 -10.80
CA ARG A 307 -16.22 -3.22 -9.76
C ARG A 307 -16.49 -4.23 -8.66
N ARG A 308 -17.71 -4.18 -8.13
CA ARG A 308 -18.19 -5.02 -7.04
C ARG A 308 -18.07 -6.51 -7.36
N ARG A 309 -18.46 -6.94 -8.56
CA ARG A 309 -18.40 -8.36 -8.95
C ARG A 309 -16.98 -8.90 -8.97
N VAL A 310 -16.03 -8.14 -9.51
CA VAL A 310 -14.62 -8.56 -9.57
C VAL A 310 -14.04 -8.70 -8.17
N ILE A 311 -14.31 -7.76 -7.25
CA ILE A 311 -13.85 -7.83 -5.86
C ILE A 311 -14.50 -9.03 -5.13
N MET A 312 -15.79 -9.29 -5.35
CA MET A 312 -16.47 -10.48 -4.78
C MET A 312 -15.83 -11.80 -5.22
N ILE A 313 -15.47 -11.91 -6.52
CA ILE A 313 -14.75 -13.08 -7.05
C ILE A 313 -13.41 -13.26 -6.32
N SER A 314 -12.65 -12.18 -6.16
CA SER A 314 -11.38 -12.22 -5.43
C SER A 314 -11.57 -12.66 -3.97
N CYS A 315 -12.55 -12.09 -3.27
CA CYS A 315 -12.85 -12.48 -1.88
C CYS A 315 -13.25 -13.96 -1.77
N GLY A 316 -14.06 -14.47 -2.70
CA GLY A 316 -14.43 -15.90 -2.74
C GLY A 316 -13.23 -16.81 -2.97
N LEU A 317 -12.34 -16.47 -3.91
CA LEU A 317 -11.09 -17.18 -4.13
C LEU A 317 -10.17 -17.11 -2.90
N ALA A 318 -10.12 -15.95 -2.23
CA ALA A 318 -9.32 -15.75 -1.03
C ALA A 318 -9.74 -16.67 0.12
N VAL A 319 -11.06 -16.89 0.34
CA VAL A 319 -11.55 -17.80 1.36
C VAL A 319 -11.04 -19.24 1.14
N VAL A 320 -11.19 -19.75 -0.08
CA VAL A 320 -10.76 -21.10 -0.43
C VAL A 320 -9.24 -21.23 -0.36
N TRP A 321 -8.53 -20.27 -0.93
CA TRP A 321 -7.07 -20.27 -0.96
C TRP A 321 -6.44 -20.15 0.42
N ALA A 322 -6.99 -19.33 1.30
CA ALA A 322 -6.50 -19.18 2.66
C ALA A 322 -6.42 -20.49 3.43
N LEU A 323 -7.42 -21.37 3.25
CA LEU A 323 -7.45 -22.68 3.90
C LEU A 323 -6.42 -23.65 3.30
N ALA A 324 -6.08 -23.51 2.02
CA ALA A 324 -5.11 -24.37 1.33
C ALA A 324 -3.67 -23.89 1.48
N LEU A 325 -3.44 -22.58 1.69
CA LEU A 325 -2.12 -21.95 1.64
C LEU A 325 -1.13 -22.57 2.63
N PHE A 326 -1.46 -22.61 3.92
CA PHE A 326 -0.51 -23.06 4.95
C PHE A 326 -0.24 -24.57 4.90
N PRO A 327 -1.25 -25.46 4.72
CA PRO A 327 -0.99 -26.86 4.42
C PRO A 327 -0.06 -27.07 3.21
N LEU A 328 -0.18 -26.24 2.18
CA LEU A 328 0.71 -26.29 1.02
C LEU A 328 2.14 -25.86 1.38
N LEU A 329 2.30 -24.77 2.14
CA LEU A 329 3.61 -24.23 2.56
C LEU A 329 4.34 -25.20 3.50
N ASP A 330 3.62 -25.86 4.38
CA ASP A 330 4.16 -26.79 5.38
C ASP A 330 4.74 -28.07 4.76
N THR A 331 4.50 -28.31 3.48
CA THR A 331 5.22 -29.37 2.72
C THR A 331 6.72 -29.10 2.63
N GLY A 332 7.18 -27.86 2.88
CA GLY A 332 8.59 -27.46 2.76
C GLY A 332 9.12 -27.45 1.32
N SER A 333 8.27 -27.65 0.31
CA SER A 333 8.68 -27.69 -1.09
C SER A 333 8.92 -26.27 -1.64
N PRO A 334 10.06 -26.00 -2.32
CA PRO A 334 10.30 -24.73 -3.01
C PRO A 334 9.21 -24.41 -4.06
N VAL A 335 8.68 -25.42 -4.73
CA VAL A 335 7.59 -25.25 -5.71
C VAL A 335 6.30 -24.85 -5.00
N ALA A 336 5.97 -25.49 -3.89
CA ALA A 336 4.81 -25.17 -3.07
C ALA A 336 4.89 -23.72 -2.53
N PHE A 337 6.06 -23.30 -2.06
CA PHE A 337 6.30 -21.92 -1.63
C PHE A 337 6.10 -20.92 -2.78
N THR A 338 6.66 -21.21 -3.95
CA THR A 338 6.52 -20.36 -5.14
C THR A 338 5.05 -20.20 -5.54
N ILE A 339 4.30 -21.29 -5.62
CA ILE A 339 2.86 -21.28 -5.91
C ILE A 339 2.11 -20.52 -4.80
N GLY A 340 2.47 -20.76 -3.54
CA GLY A 340 1.89 -20.11 -2.37
C GLY A 340 1.93 -18.60 -2.47
N VAL A 341 3.10 -18.03 -2.73
CA VAL A 341 3.29 -16.58 -2.85
C VAL A 341 2.62 -16.03 -4.12
N MET A 342 2.80 -16.70 -5.27
CA MET A 342 2.25 -16.24 -6.55
C MET A 342 0.72 -16.19 -6.54
N VAL A 343 0.04 -17.23 -6.07
CA VAL A 343 -1.42 -17.27 -6.05
C VAL A 343 -1.97 -16.30 -5.02
N THR A 344 -1.35 -16.17 -3.85
CA THR A 344 -1.75 -15.18 -2.84
C THR A 344 -1.73 -13.77 -3.41
N LEU A 345 -0.65 -13.38 -4.09
CA LEU A 345 -0.53 -12.06 -4.70
C LEU A 345 -1.37 -11.90 -5.97
N ALA A 346 -1.63 -12.97 -6.72
CA ALA A 346 -2.57 -12.94 -7.84
C ALA A 346 -4.01 -12.63 -7.38
N ILE A 347 -4.48 -13.29 -6.32
CA ILE A 347 -5.81 -13.03 -5.73
C ILE A 347 -5.90 -11.59 -5.22
N PHE A 348 -4.85 -11.06 -4.57
CA PHE A 348 -4.75 -9.65 -4.23
C PHE A 348 -4.94 -8.76 -5.47
N GLY A 349 -4.21 -9.02 -6.57
CA GLY A 349 -4.26 -8.22 -7.78
C GLY A 349 -5.64 -8.17 -8.41
N ILE A 350 -6.43 -9.26 -8.33
CA ILE A 350 -7.81 -9.31 -8.83
C ILE A 350 -8.71 -8.28 -8.12
N ALA A 351 -8.60 -8.11 -6.81
CA ALA A 351 -9.39 -7.11 -6.08
C ALA A 351 -8.79 -5.69 -6.21
N TYR A 352 -7.46 -5.59 -6.31
CA TYR A 352 -6.79 -4.30 -6.28
C TYR A 352 -6.98 -3.50 -7.57
N GLY A 353 -7.09 -4.15 -8.73
CA GLY A 353 -7.34 -3.49 -10.01
C GLY A 353 -8.58 -2.57 -10.00
N PRO A 354 -9.78 -3.09 -9.70
CA PRO A 354 -11.00 -2.28 -9.66
C PRO A 354 -11.06 -1.29 -8.48
N CYS A 355 -10.30 -1.49 -7.41
CA CYS A 355 -10.32 -0.65 -6.21
C CYS A 355 -10.04 0.82 -6.54
N GLY A 356 -9.12 1.10 -7.47
CA GLY A 356 -8.75 2.45 -7.88
C GLY A 356 -9.89 3.24 -8.55
N ALA A 357 -10.87 2.57 -9.15
CA ALA A 357 -12.06 3.20 -9.71
C ALA A 357 -13.23 3.19 -8.70
N LEU A 358 -13.44 2.06 -7.98
CA LEU A 358 -14.55 1.90 -7.04
C LEU A 358 -14.59 3.01 -5.98
N LEU A 359 -13.48 3.25 -5.27
CA LEU A 359 -13.50 4.18 -4.15
C LEU A 359 -13.80 5.63 -4.59
N PRO A 360 -13.19 6.19 -5.65
CA PRO A 360 -13.60 7.49 -6.16
C PRO A 360 -15.08 7.58 -6.58
N GLU A 361 -15.62 6.51 -7.15
CA GLU A 361 -17.03 6.45 -7.61
C GLU A 361 -18.04 6.40 -6.47
N MET A 362 -17.66 5.86 -5.28
CA MET A 362 -18.55 5.71 -4.13
C MET A 362 -18.84 7.02 -3.38
N PHE A 363 -17.93 8.00 -3.45
CA PHE A 363 -18.03 9.20 -2.61
C PHE A 363 -18.37 10.45 -3.39
N GLN A 364 -19.18 11.33 -2.77
CA GLN A 364 -19.55 12.62 -3.35
C GLN A 364 -18.33 13.52 -3.51
N THR A 365 -18.28 14.30 -4.59
CA THR A 365 -17.14 15.14 -5.00
C THR A 365 -16.61 16.04 -3.89
N ARG A 366 -17.50 16.57 -3.03
CA ARG A 366 -17.17 17.51 -1.95
C ARG A 366 -16.21 16.96 -0.89
N TYR A 367 -16.28 15.65 -0.58
CA TYR A 367 -15.45 14.96 0.41
C TYR A 367 -14.93 13.61 -0.08
N ARG A 368 -14.81 13.48 -1.39
CA ARG A 368 -14.37 12.25 -2.08
C ARG A 368 -12.97 11.82 -1.68
N TYR A 369 -12.04 12.79 -1.59
CA TYR A 369 -10.67 12.52 -1.17
C TYR A 369 -10.63 11.96 0.25
N THR A 370 -11.32 12.63 1.17
CA THR A 370 -11.41 12.23 2.58
C THR A 370 -12.07 10.85 2.72
N GLY A 371 -13.21 10.63 2.07
CA GLY A 371 -13.97 9.38 2.17
C GLY A 371 -13.20 8.18 1.60
N ALA A 372 -12.68 8.32 0.37
CA ALA A 372 -11.87 7.28 -0.26
C ALA A 372 -10.58 6.99 0.52
N GLY A 373 -9.90 8.03 1.01
CA GLY A 373 -8.72 7.91 1.84
C GLY A 373 -8.96 7.19 3.15
N LEU A 374 -10.05 7.52 3.87
CA LEU A 374 -10.42 6.85 5.11
C LEU A 374 -10.77 5.38 4.88
N GLY A 375 -11.63 5.07 3.91
CA GLY A 375 -12.01 3.69 3.60
C GLY A 375 -10.80 2.81 3.28
N TYR A 376 -9.90 3.31 2.44
CA TYR A 376 -8.66 2.62 2.06
C TYR A 376 -7.71 2.42 3.24
N ASN A 377 -7.44 3.46 4.03
CA ASN A 377 -6.48 3.37 5.12
C ASN A 377 -7.01 2.58 6.33
N LEU A 378 -8.31 2.63 6.61
CA LEU A 378 -8.93 1.75 7.62
C LEU A 378 -8.85 0.28 7.19
N ALA A 379 -9.07 -0.03 5.91
CA ALA A 379 -8.83 -1.38 5.37
C ALA A 379 -7.37 -1.81 5.55
N GLY A 380 -6.42 -0.88 5.35
CA GLY A 380 -5.00 -1.09 5.60
C GLY A 380 -4.69 -1.44 7.06
N VAL A 381 -5.35 -0.81 8.03
CA VAL A 381 -5.20 -1.17 9.46
C VAL A 381 -5.76 -2.57 9.70
N LEU A 382 -7.00 -2.84 9.25
CA LEU A 382 -7.68 -4.12 9.48
C LEU A 382 -6.97 -5.31 8.82
N GLY A 383 -6.53 -5.15 7.58
CA GLY A 383 -5.91 -6.22 6.81
C GLY A 383 -4.38 -6.17 6.78
N GLY A 384 -3.80 -4.97 6.78
CA GLY A 384 -2.35 -4.81 6.63
C GLY A 384 -1.57 -4.87 7.93
N ALA A 385 -2.13 -4.36 9.04
CA ALA A 385 -1.46 -4.39 10.34
C ALA A 385 -1.82 -5.62 11.17
N VAL A 386 -3.11 -5.92 11.34
CA VAL A 386 -3.58 -6.95 12.27
C VAL A 386 -3.13 -8.36 11.88
N PRO A 387 -3.39 -8.90 10.66
CA PRO A 387 -3.02 -10.26 10.33
C PRO A 387 -1.52 -10.58 10.46
N PRO A 388 -0.57 -9.77 9.94
CA PRO A 388 0.84 -10.05 10.13
C PRO A 388 1.30 -10.02 11.58
N LEU A 389 0.72 -9.14 12.43
CA LEU A 389 1.06 -9.05 13.84
C LEU A 389 0.64 -10.30 14.63
N ILE A 390 -0.54 -10.84 14.35
CA ILE A 390 -1.08 -11.97 15.11
C ILE A 390 -0.73 -13.34 14.48
N ALA A 391 -0.23 -13.37 13.24
CA ALA A 391 0.05 -14.61 12.52
C ALA A 391 1.06 -15.49 13.26
N ALA A 392 2.19 -14.93 13.72
CA ALA A 392 3.20 -15.71 14.42
C ALA A 392 2.73 -16.24 15.79
N PRO A 393 2.12 -15.44 16.69
CA PRO A 393 1.50 -15.94 17.91
C PRO A 393 0.43 -17.01 17.65
N LEU A 394 -0.40 -16.80 16.62
CA LEU A 394 -1.46 -17.74 16.27
C LEU A 394 -0.89 -19.09 15.80
N ALA A 395 0.17 -19.05 14.97
CA ALA A 395 0.85 -20.26 14.52
C ALA A 395 1.52 -21.01 15.68
N SER A 396 2.11 -20.30 16.63
CA SER A 396 2.76 -20.92 17.78
C SER A 396 1.76 -21.60 18.75
N ALA A 397 0.56 -21.04 18.87
CA ALA A 397 -0.47 -21.57 19.78
C ALA A 397 -1.31 -22.69 19.14
N TYR A 398 -1.62 -22.60 17.85
CA TYR A 398 -2.62 -23.45 17.19
C TYR A 398 -2.13 -24.08 15.87
N GLY A 399 -0.86 -23.87 15.51
CA GLY A 399 -0.30 -24.31 14.24
C GLY A 399 -0.56 -23.33 13.07
N SER A 400 0.17 -23.54 11.99
CA SER A 400 0.11 -22.68 10.78
C SER A 400 -1.26 -22.62 10.12
N ALA A 401 -2.02 -23.71 10.16
CA ALA A 401 -3.39 -23.78 9.62
C ALA A 401 -4.32 -22.71 10.25
N ALA A 402 -4.09 -22.33 11.52
CA ALA A 402 -4.86 -21.29 12.18
C ALA A 402 -4.75 -19.93 11.49
N ILE A 403 -3.59 -19.63 10.88
CA ILE A 403 -3.42 -18.40 10.06
C ILE A 403 -4.34 -18.49 8.84
N GLY A 404 -4.42 -19.65 8.20
CA GLY A 404 -5.32 -19.88 7.07
C GLY A 404 -6.79 -19.64 7.44
N VAL A 405 -7.22 -20.15 8.60
CA VAL A 405 -8.58 -19.92 9.13
C VAL A 405 -8.82 -18.44 9.39
N MET A 406 -7.90 -17.73 10.02
CA MET A 406 -7.99 -16.29 10.25
C MET A 406 -8.20 -15.51 8.94
N LEU A 407 -7.39 -15.81 7.92
CA LEU A 407 -7.51 -15.17 6.60
C LEU A 407 -8.82 -15.52 5.90
N ALA A 408 -9.30 -16.77 6.04
CA ALA A 408 -10.59 -17.18 5.48
C ALA A 408 -11.76 -16.46 6.15
N VAL A 409 -11.76 -16.30 7.47
CA VAL A 409 -12.77 -15.52 8.20
C VAL A 409 -12.77 -14.06 7.71
N LEU A 410 -11.59 -13.45 7.57
CA LEU A 410 -11.48 -12.10 7.03
C LEU A 410 -12.03 -12.05 5.59
N GLY A 411 -11.75 -13.09 4.77
CA GLY A 411 -12.29 -13.24 3.42
C GLY A 411 -13.82 -13.24 3.38
N VAL A 412 -14.46 -13.96 4.30
CA VAL A 412 -15.92 -13.97 4.43
C VAL A 412 -16.45 -12.60 4.83
N VAL A 413 -15.82 -11.93 5.80
CA VAL A 413 -16.20 -10.55 6.19
C VAL A 413 -16.11 -9.60 5.00
N SER A 414 -15.00 -9.63 4.26
CA SER A 414 -14.83 -8.77 3.08
C SER A 414 -15.84 -9.08 1.97
N LEU A 415 -16.18 -10.36 1.78
CA LEU A 415 -17.20 -10.77 0.82
C LEU A 415 -18.58 -10.21 1.19
N LEU A 416 -18.95 -10.29 2.47
CA LEU A 416 -20.23 -9.76 2.96
C LEU A 416 -20.29 -8.23 2.87
N CYS A 417 -19.21 -7.53 3.25
CA CYS A 417 -19.10 -6.08 3.09
C CYS A 417 -19.20 -5.68 1.62
N THR A 418 -18.48 -6.36 0.72
CA THR A 418 -18.52 -6.09 -0.73
C THR A 418 -19.94 -6.35 -1.29
N LYS A 419 -20.62 -7.39 -0.82
CA LYS A 419 -22.00 -7.68 -1.21
C LYS A 419 -22.96 -6.55 -0.80
N ALA A 420 -22.70 -5.87 0.30
CA ALA A 420 -23.50 -4.75 0.79
C ALA A 420 -23.23 -3.42 0.06
N LEU A 421 -22.11 -3.31 -0.69
CA LEU A 421 -21.83 -2.14 -1.51
C LEU A 421 -22.74 -2.06 -2.75
N VAL A 422 -22.92 -0.85 -3.26
CA VAL A 422 -23.61 -0.62 -4.54
C VAL A 422 -22.61 -0.75 -5.69
N GLU A 423 -23.05 -1.19 -6.88
CA GLU A 423 -22.22 -1.19 -8.09
C GLU A 423 -22.14 0.22 -8.65
N THR A 424 -20.95 0.68 -8.98
CA THR A 424 -20.68 2.10 -9.32
C THR A 424 -20.19 2.30 -10.77
N LYS A 425 -20.06 1.23 -11.56
CA LYS A 425 -19.40 1.29 -12.87
C LYS A 425 -20.01 2.30 -13.86
N ASP A 426 -21.32 2.56 -13.74
CA ASP A 426 -22.08 3.44 -14.63
C ASP A 426 -22.33 4.83 -14.02
N ASP A 427 -21.89 5.07 -12.76
CA ASP A 427 -22.08 6.34 -12.06
C ASP A 427 -21.22 7.45 -12.64
N ALA A 428 -21.75 8.69 -12.70
CA ALA A 428 -20.96 9.87 -13.07
C ALA A 428 -20.05 10.30 -11.88
N LEU A 429 -18.84 10.75 -12.17
CA LEU A 429 -17.93 11.35 -11.17
C LEU A 429 -18.19 12.84 -11.02
#